data_37dd730793c17559d86708fcb1636df4
#
_entry.id   37dd730793c17559d86708fcb1636df4
#
_cell.length_a   1.000
_cell.length_b   1.000
_cell.length_c   1.000
_cell.angle_alpha   90.00
_cell.angle_beta   90.00
_cell.angle_gamma   90.00
#
_symmetry.space_group_name_H-M   'P 1'
#
loop_
_entity.id
_entity.type
_entity.pdbx_description
1 polymer ?
#
loop_
_entity_poly.entity_id
_entity_poly.type
_entity_poly.pdbx_seq_one_letter_code
_entity_poly.pdbx_strand_id
1 'polypeptide(L)'
;GFPYAQGADDGTNSLAHFRYPYALTADPSGNLYIADTYNSTIRKASLIGSDWVVSTLAGVGGFGGAGDSDGTNTDARFNAPFGIAADAAGNVLVADTSNNKIRKLTFNGSSWVTTTLAGLAGFGNSGSVDGTNTSARFMSPQGIVAGAGGVLYVTDTGNNTLRKLTPQGTNWIVTTIAGEAGSFASVDGTNSAARFAGPAGLAMDAGGNLYISDRGNALLRKATPVGTNWVVTTIGGAPGIYGNADGVGTNALFYGPNSLVVDGAGRIFMGDNNSIRMGELVVPAVLGPKLSIALLGDQAVLSWPSWASDYSLETTNALPGGLPWVVLSGATLSGTNYYRTSAISGAASFFRLHRQ
;
A
#
# COMPACT_ATOMS: atom_id res chain seq x y z
N GLY A 1 20.80 -16.39 8.37
CA GLY A 1 21.31 -16.23 9.74
C GLY A 1 20.77 -17.27 10.70
N PHE A 2 21.38 -17.39 11.86
CA PHE A 2 20.83 -18.19 12.95
C PHE A 2 19.87 -17.37 13.81
N PRO A 3 18.80 -17.99 14.34
CA PRO A 3 17.94 -17.34 15.33
C PRO A 3 18.75 -16.84 16.52
N TYR A 4 18.49 -15.60 16.96
CA TYR A 4 19.15 -14.92 18.08
C TYR A 4 20.64 -14.58 17.91
N ALA A 5 21.30 -14.97 16.80
CA ALA A 5 22.66 -14.54 16.49
C ALA A 5 22.61 -13.19 15.76
N GLN A 6 22.93 -12.11 16.48
CA GLN A 6 23.04 -10.77 15.88
C GLN A 6 24.46 -10.51 15.40
N GLY A 7 24.60 -9.87 14.25
CA GLY A 7 25.90 -9.52 13.67
C GLY A 7 25.75 -8.80 12.34
N ALA A 8 26.86 -8.49 11.70
CA ALA A 8 26.93 -7.83 10.41
C ALA A 8 27.69 -8.66 9.36
N ASP A 9 27.95 -9.93 9.66
CA ASP A 9 28.76 -10.79 8.80
C ASP A 9 28.05 -11.10 7.48
N ASP A 10 28.79 -10.98 6.40
CA ASP A 10 28.41 -11.50 5.10
C ASP A 10 28.61 -13.02 5.08
N GLY A 11 27.90 -13.71 4.22
CA GLY A 11 28.07 -15.16 4.12
C GLY A 11 26.93 -15.87 3.43
N THR A 12 27.03 -17.19 3.38
CA THR A 12 26.06 -18.08 2.74
C THR A 12 25.10 -18.64 3.76
N ASN A 13 23.78 -18.54 3.50
CA ASN A 13 22.71 -19.09 4.32
C ASN A 13 22.82 -18.65 5.79
N SER A 14 23.07 -19.60 6.70
CA SER A 14 23.11 -19.34 8.13
C SER A 14 24.38 -18.62 8.61
N LEU A 15 25.42 -18.54 7.78
CA LEU A 15 26.66 -17.83 8.12
C LEU A 15 26.51 -16.30 8.06
N ALA A 16 25.53 -15.80 7.32
CA ALA A 16 25.20 -14.38 7.34
C ALA A 16 24.47 -14.01 8.63
N HIS A 17 24.80 -12.86 9.20
CA HIS A 17 24.14 -12.33 10.38
C HIS A 17 23.51 -10.97 10.10
N PHE A 18 22.41 -10.68 10.79
CA PHE A 18 21.66 -9.42 10.72
C PHE A 18 21.40 -8.90 12.13
N ARG A 19 21.08 -7.61 12.21
CA ARG A 19 20.69 -7.01 13.48
C ARG A 19 19.43 -6.16 13.29
N TYR A 20 18.28 -6.72 13.69
CA TYR A 20 16.97 -6.10 13.52
C TYR A 20 16.76 -5.56 12.08
N PRO A 21 16.77 -6.41 11.04
CA PRO A 21 16.41 -6.00 9.69
C PRO A 21 14.91 -5.65 9.66
N TYR A 22 14.56 -4.41 9.30
CA TYR A 22 13.17 -3.94 9.36
C TYR A 22 12.42 -4.03 8.06
N ALA A 23 13.10 -3.85 6.94
CA ALA A 23 12.45 -3.89 5.64
C ALA A 23 13.30 -4.62 4.61
N LEU A 24 12.62 -5.16 3.61
CA LEU A 24 13.23 -5.76 2.44
C LEU A 24 12.41 -5.43 1.19
N THR A 25 13.09 -5.44 0.05
CA THR A 25 12.47 -5.35 -1.28
C THR A 25 13.16 -6.34 -2.22
N ALA A 26 12.46 -6.76 -3.27
CA ALA A 26 13.01 -7.63 -4.29
C ALA A 26 13.19 -6.90 -5.62
N ASP A 27 14.21 -7.29 -6.39
CA ASP A 27 14.30 -6.91 -7.80
C ASP A 27 13.63 -7.98 -8.70
N PRO A 28 13.38 -7.68 -9.98
CA PRO A 28 12.79 -8.64 -10.91
C PRO A 28 13.63 -9.92 -11.14
N SER A 29 14.91 -9.89 -10.77
CA SER A 29 15.82 -11.05 -10.85
C SER A 29 15.75 -11.93 -9.59
N GLY A 30 14.93 -11.57 -8.60
CA GLY A 30 14.75 -12.31 -7.36
C GLY A 30 15.80 -12.03 -6.30
N ASN A 31 16.68 -11.04 -6.48
CA ASN A 31 17.55 -10.62 -5.38
C ASN A 31 16.76 -9.84 -4.35
N LEU A 32 17.10 -10.02 -3.08
CA LEU A 32 16.52 -9.29 -1.97
C LEU A 32 17.49 -8.20 -1.50
N TYR A 33 16.98 -6.98 -1.34
CA TYR A 33 17.70 -5.87 -0.71
C TYR A 33 17.12 -5.64 0.68
N ILE A 34 17.96 -5.56 1.69
CA ILE A 34 17.56 -5.57 3.10
C ILE A 34 18.13 -4.33 3.79
N ALA A 35 17.29 -3.58 4.49
CA ALA A 35 17.68 -2.58 5.45
C ALA A 35 18.04 -3.29 6.77
N ASP A 36 19.32 -3.50 7.01
CA ASP A 36 19.85 -4.12 8.23
C ASP A 36 20.01 -3.04 9.30
N THR A 37 18.89 -2.63 9.84
CA THR A 37 18.64 -1.35 10.52
C THR A 37 19.61 -1.07 11.65
N TYR A 38 19.77 -2.00 12.61
CA TYR A 38 20.67 -1.74 13.73
C TYR A 38 22.15 -2.04 13.44
N ASN A 39 22.45 -2.58 12.26
CA ASN A 39 23.81 -2.57 11.71
C ASN A 39 24.11 -1.30 10.90
N SER A 40 23.10 -0.48 10.59
CA SER A 40 23.25 0.70 9.74
C SER A 40 23.83 0.38 8.36
N THR A 41 23.46 -0.77 7.79
CA THR A 41 23.94 -1.24 6.48
C THR A 41 22.79 -1.59 5.55
N ILE A 42 23.09 -1.57 4.25
CA ILE A 42 22.22 -2.09 3.21
C ILE A 42 22.83 -3.38 2.69
N ARG A 43 22.06 -4.47 2.77
CA ARG A 43 22.52 -5.82 2.41
C ARG A 43 21.78 -6.32 1.18
N LYS A 44 22.44 -7.20 0.43
CA LYS A 44 21.83 -7.92 -0.69
C LYS A 44 21.92 -9.42 -0.42
N ALA A 45 20.81 -10.13 -0.63
CA ALA A 45 20.78 -11.59 -0.67
C ALA A 45 20.46 -12.04 -2.11
N SER A 46 21.30 -12.88 -2.69
CA SER A 46 21.11 -13.45 -4.02
C SER A 46 21.06 -14.95 -3.93
N LEU A 47 20.16 -15.59 -4.68
CA LEU A 47 20.08 -17.04 -4.78
C LEU A 47 21.08 -17.52 -5.84
N ILE A 48 22.09 -18.30 -5.42
CA ILE A 48 23.10 -18.88 -6.30
C ILE A 48 23.02 -20.41 -6.16
N GLY A 49 22.47 -21.07 -7.17
CA GLY A 49 22.10 -22.48 -7.05
C GLY A 49 20.99 -22.67 -6.03
N SER A 50 21.26 -23.40 -4.95
CA SER A 50 20.34 -23.60 -3.81
C SER A 50 20.62 -22.67 -2.62
N ASP A 51 21.67 -21.87 -2.69
CA ASP A 51 22.18 -21.12 -1.55
C ASP A 51 21.89 -19.62 -1.65
N TRP A 52 21.46 -19.05 -0.53
CA TRP A 52 21.34 -17.59 -0.39
C TRP A 52 22.69 -17.00 0.03
N VAL A 53 23.30 -16.22 -0.83
CA VAL A 53 24.54 -15.49 -0.55
C VAL A 53 24.19 -14.05 -0.16
N VAL A 54 24.58 -13.66 1.05
CA VAL A 54 24.37 -12.30 1.58
C VAL A 54 25.66 -11.52 1.52
N SER A 55 25.57 -10.29 0.99
CA SER A 55 26.67 -9.34 0.92
C SER A 55 26.24 -7.95 1.37
N THR A 56 27.16 -7.19 1.94
CA THR A 56 26.96 -5.78 2.28
C THR A 56 27.18 -4.92 1.03
N LEU A 57 26.18 -4.14 0.64
CA LEU A 57 26.27 -3.21 -0.49
C LEU A 57 26.87 -1.87 -0.08
N ALA A 58 26.41 -1.35 1.06
CA ALA A 58 26.82 -0.03 1.56
C ALA A 58 26.65 0.07 3.08
N GLY A 59 27.43 0.92 3.68
CA GLY A 59 27.49 1.12 5.12
C GLY A 59 28.56 0.27 5.80
N VAL A 60 28.79 0.52 7.08
CA VAL A 60 29.71 -0.26 7.94
C VAL A 60 28.91 -0.81 9.10
N GLY A 61 28.90 -2.15 9.21
CA GLY A 61 28.17 -2.82 10.28
C GLY A 61 28.84 -2.73 11.64
N GLY A 62 28.04 -2.96 12.68
CA GLY A 62 28.52 -2.99 14.07
C GLY A 62 28.44 -1.64 14.81
N PHE A 63 28.95 -1.64 16.03
CA PHE A 63 28.97 -0.45 16.87
C PHE A 63 29.88 0.64 16.27
N GLY A 64 29.36 1.85 16.10
CA GLY A 64 30.10 2.98 15.54
C GLY A 64 30.07 3.09 14.02
N GLY A 65 29.39 2.19 13.30
CA GLY A 65 29.20 2.27 11.84
C GLY A 65 28.18 3.29 11.38
N ALA A 66 27.36 3.81 12.28
CA ALA A 66 26.36 4.82 11.96
C ALA A 66 26.98 6.16 11.53
N GLY A 67 26.32 6.83 10.58
CA GLY A 67 26.72 8.15 10.08
C GLY A 67 25.83 8.58 8.94
N ASP A 68 26.17 9.63 8.23
CA ASP A 68 25.30 10.26 7.21
C ASP A 68 26.00 10.56 5.89
N SER A 69 27.24 10.05 5.69
CA SER A 69 28.05 10.33 4.52
C SER A 69 27.53 9.63 3.27
N ASP A 70 27.53 10.34 2.15
CA ASP A 70 27.49 9.73 0.82
C ASP A 70 28.83 9.07 0.51
N GLY A 71 28.86 8.12 -0.42
CA GLY A 71 30.10 7.45 -0.77
C GLY A 71 29.88 6.14 -1.52
N THR A 72 30.98 5.43 -1.77
CA THR A 72 30.99 4.18 -2.50
C THR A 72 31.10 3.01 -1.51
N ASN A 73 30.22 2.03 -1.63
CA ASN A 73 30.19 0.83 -0.78
C ASN A 73 30.30 1.19 0.73
N THR A 74 31.35 0.75 1.39
CA THR A 74 31.59 0.98 2.82
C THR A 74 32.06 2.38 3.18
N ASP A 75 32.26 3.31 2.23
CA ASP A 75 32.52 4.73 2.52
C ASP A 75 31.19 5.46 2.87
N ALA A 76 30.07 4.98 2.33
CA ALA A 76 28.76 5.46 2.73
C ALA A 76 28.46 5.09 4.18
N ARG A 77 27.67 5.94 4.84
CA ARG A 77 27.16 5.70 6.19
C ARG A 77 25.66 5.94 6.22
N PHE A 78 24.98 5.14 7.03
CA PHE A 78 23.57 5.24 7.35
C PHE A 78 23.38 5.30 8.86
N ASN A 79 22.18 5.68 9.30
CA ASN A 79 21.81 5.65 10.70
C ASN A 79 20.39 5.12 10.86
N ALA A 80 20.30 3.87 11.28
CA ALA A 80 19.05 3.13 11.41
C ALA A 80 18.15 3.27 10.15
N PRO A 81 18.57 2.80 8.96
CA PRO A 81 17.73 2.79 7.77
C PRO A 81 16.55 1.83 8.00
N PHE A 82 15.30 2.32 7.86
CA PHE A 82 14.11 1.49 8.06
C PHE A 82 13.50 1.04 6.73
N GLY A 83 13.15 1.99 5.86
CA GLY A 83 12.48 1.68 4.60
C GLY A 83 13.46 1.44 3.45
N ILE A 84 13.11 0.51 2.57
CA ILE A 84 13.88 0.19 1.38
C ILE A 84 12.93 -0.14 0.22
N ALA A 85 13.26 0.36 -0.98
CA ALA A 85 12.55 0.03 -2.20
C ALA A 85 13.54 -0.14 -3.35
N ALA A 86 13.21 -0.96 -4.33
CA ALA A 86 13.92 -1.03 -5.60
C ALA A 86 13.12 -0.28 -6.68
N ASP A 87 13.80 0.49 -7.53
CA ASP A 87 13.17 1.08 -8.71
C ASP A 87 13.34 0.17 -9.95
N ALA A 88 12.61 0.48 -11.03
CA ALA A 88 12.66 -0.29 -12.28
C ALA A 88 14.04 -0.26 -12.97
N ALA A 89 14.92 0.68 -12.60
CA ALA A 89 16.28 0.78 -13.11
C ALA A 89 17.30 -0.01 -12.28
N GLY A 90 16.84 -0.70 -11.22
CA GLY A 90 17.68 -1.49 -10.33
C GLY A 90 18.42 -0.66 -9.26
N ASN A 91 18.03 0.59 -9.07
CA ASN A 91 18.55 1.35 -7.93
C ASN A 91 17.82 0.95 -6.65
N VAL A 92 18.52 1.11 -5.53
CA VAL A 92 17.98 0.88 -4.20
C VAL A 92 17.75 2.22 -3.51
N LEU A 93 16.53 2.43 -3.05
CA LEU A 93 16.08 3.66 -2.40
C LEU A 93 15.90 3.39 -0.92
N VAL A 94 16.39 4.26 -0.07
CA VAL A 94 16.48 4.05 1.38
C VAL A 94 15.91 5.25 2.13
N ALA A 95 15.00 5.01 3.05
CA ALA A 95 14.65 5.94 4.10
C ALA A 95 15.68 5.80 5.23
N ASP A 96 16.63 6.70 5.26
CA ASP A 96 17.72 6.76 6.25
C ASP A 96 17.22 7.51 7.49
N THR A 97 16.44 6.78 8.28
CA THR A 97 15.45 7.28 9.24
C THR A 97 16.04 8.19 10.30
N SER A 98 17.07 7.77 11.00
CA SER A 98 17.68 8.59 12.04
C SER A 98 18.52 9.75 11.50
N ASN A 99 18.85 9.72 10.20
CA ASN A 99 19.47 10.85 9.50
C ASN A 99 18.47 11.83 8.88
N ASN A 100 17.16 11.51 8.90
CA ASN A 100 16.12 12.33 8.26
C ASN A 100 16.40 12.57 6.76
N LYS A 101 16.94 11.56 6.07
CA LYS A 101 17.34 11.62 4.65
C LYS A 101 16.66 10.55 3.82
N ILE A 102 16.51 10.85 2.54
CA ILE A 102 16.20 9.86 1.51
C ILE A 102 17.43 9.64 0.66
N ARG A 103 17.90 8.38 0.59
CA ARG A 103 19.15 8.02 -0.07
C ARG A 103 18.87 7.10 -1.26
N LYS A 104 19.77 7.13 -2.23
CA LYS A 104 19.75 6.27 -3.40
C LYS A 104 21.09 5.58 -3.56
N LEU A 105 21.06 4.26 -3.77
CA LEU A 105 22.21 3.47 -4.18
C LEU A 105 22.07 3.12 -5.66
N THR A 106 23.10 3.41 -6.44
CA THR A 106 23.16 3.08 -7.87
C THR A 106 24.38 2.21 -8.13
N PHE A 107 24.21 1.10 -8.85
CA PHE A 107 25.33 0.27 -9.26
C PHE A 107 25.95 0.83 -10.54
N ASN A 108 27.26 1.15 -10.51
CA ASN A 108 27.98 1.75 -11.63
C ASN A 108 28.73 0.73 -12.50
N GLY A 109 28.42 -0.59 -12.34
CA GLY A 109 29.09 -1.69 -13.03
C GLY A 109 30.19 -2.38 -12.19
N SER A 110 30.70 -1.73 -11.16
CA SER A 110 31.72 -2.29 -10.25
C SER A 110 31.41 -2.09 -8.77
N SER A 111 30.71 -1.02 -8.43
CA SER A 111 30.49 -0.59 -7.06
C SER A 111 29.11 0.03 -6.89
N TRP A 112 28.61 0.06 -5.65
CA TRP A 112 27.39 0.76 -5.27
C TRP A 112 27.72 2.17 -4.79
N VAL A 113 27.19 3.17 -5.48
CA VAL A 113 27.35 4.58 -5.12
C VAL A 113 26.09 5.06 -4.41
N THR A 114 26.26 5.50 -3.18
CA THR A 114 25.19 6.09 -2.37
C THR A 114 25.19 7.59 -2.47
N THR A 115 24.04 8.18 -2.77
CA THR A 115 23.83 9.64 -2.85
C THR A 115 22.59 10.05 -2.04
N THR A 116 22.64 11.23 -1.45
CA THR A 116 21.48 11.85 -0.79
C THR A 116 20.59 12.50 -1.84
N LEU A 117 19.32 12.11 -1.91
CA LEU A 117 18.31 12.71 -2.77
C LEU A 117 17.67 13.94 -2.13
N ALA A 118 17.29 13.81 -0.85
CA ALA A 118 16.63 14.87 -0.11
C ALA A 118 16.79 14.70 1.41
N GLY A 119 16.57 15.80 2.13
CA GLY A 119 16.71 15.83 3.59
C GLY A 119 18.10 16.24 4.04
N LEU A 120 18.23 16.60 5.32
CA LEU A 120 19.47 17.05 5.92
C LEU A 120 19.62 16.40 7.30
N ALA A 121 20.76 15.75 7.52
CA ALA A 121 21.09 15.15 8.80
C ALA A 121 21.55 16.19 9.83
N GLY A 122 21.59 15.76 11.08
CA GLY A 122 22.10 16.52 12.20
C GLY A 122 21.01 17.04 13.14
N PHE A 123 21.45 17.35 14.34
CA PHE A 123 20.57 17.86 15.39
C PHE A 123 19.93 19.20 14.94
N GLY A 124 18.61 19.32 15.13
CA GLY A 124 17.85 20.52 14.74
C GLY A 124 17.49 20.62 13.25
N ASN A 125 17.89 19.66 12.41
CA ASN A 125 17.58 19.65 10.98
C ASN A 125 16.35 18.80 10.63
N SER A 126 15.71 18.14 11.58
CA SER A 126 14.42 17.50 11.37
C SER A 126 13.32 18.55 11.18
N GLY A 127 12.28 18.21 10.40
CA GLY A 127 11.14 19.09 10.18
C GLY A 127 10.29 18.62 9.02
N SER A 128 9.33 19.47 8.60
CA SER A 128 8.31 19.13 7.59
C SER A 128 8.37 20.04 6.36
N VAL A 129 9.44 20.77 6.18
CA VAL A 129 9.57 21.77 5.08
C VAL A 129 9.63 21.05 3.73
N ASP A 130 8.75 21.46 2.80
CA ASP A 130 8.84 21.13 1.39
C ASP A 130 10.01 21.88 0.75
N GLY A 131 10.59 21.34 -0.31
CA GLY A 131 11.72 22.01 -0.96
C GLY A 131 12.49 21.11 -1.92
N THR A 132 13.63 21.61 -2.37
CA THR A 132 14.51 20.93 -3.32
C THR A 132 15.69 20.31 -2.60
N ASN A 133 15.94 19.00 -2.84
CA ASN A 133 17.09 18.28 -2.30
C ASN A 133 17.22 18.46 -0.77
N THR A 134 18.40 18.95 -0.33
CA THR A 134 18.70 19.17 1.09
C THR A 134 18.01 20.40 1.70
N SER A 135 17.24 21.18 0.94
CA SER A 135 16.35 22.21 1.51
C SER A 135 15.08 21.61 2.10
N ALA A 136 14.64 20.43 1.62
CA ALA A 136 13.54 19.71 2.24
C ALA A 136 13.94 19.15 3.61
N ARG A 137 12.95 19.01 4.49
CA ARG A 137 13.14 18.41 5.81
C ARG A 137 12.19 17.24 6.00
N PHE A 138 12.68 16.23 6.71
CA PHE A 138 11.93 15.06 7.17
C PHE A 138 12.11 14.88 8.69
N MET A 139 11.25 14.09 9.27
CA MET A 139 11.36 13.65 10.65
C MET A 139 11.10 12.16 10.75
N SER A 140 12.16 11.38 10.93
CA SER A 140 12.11 9.91 11.00
C SER A 140 11.32 9.26 9.85
N PRO A 141 11.66 9.52 8.56
CA PRO A 141 10.98 8.88 7.43
C PRO A 141 11.17 7.36 7.50
N GLN A 142 10.12 6.58 7.26
CA GLN A 142 10.16 5.11 7.36
C GLN A 142 9.82 4.41 6.05
N GLY A 143 8.55 4.38 5.65
CA GLY A 143 8.12 3.71 4.43
C GLY A 143 8.56 4.48 3.18
N ILE A 144 9.00 3.76 2.16
CA ILE A 144 9.35 4.31 0.86
C ILE A 144 8.91 3.38 -0.25
N VAL A 145 8.34 3.93 -1.33
CA VAL A 145 8.02 3.18 -2.55
C VAL A 145 8.40 4.00 -3.78
N ALA A 146 8.79 3.30 -4.85
CA ALA A 146 9.06 3.88 -6.16
C ALA A 146 7.80 3.79 -7.04
N GLY A 147 7.40 4.92 -7.62
CA GLY A 147 6.31 5.02 -8.58
C GLY A 147 6.80 5.20 -10.01
N ALA A 148 5.85 5.33 -10.93
CA ALA A 148 6.13 5.58 -12.33
C ALA A 148 6.92 6.89 -12.54
N GLY A 149 7.79 6.92 -13.58
CA GLY A 149 8.60 8.11 -13.89
C GLY A 149 9.67 8.44 -12.85
N GLY A 150 10.04 7.49 -11.98
CA GLY A 150 11.05 7.67 -10.95
C GLY A 150 10.60 8.49 -9.74
N VAL A 151 9.29 8.79 -9.63
CA VAL A 151 8.71 9.46 -8.47
C VAL A 151 8.80 8.54 -7.25
N LEU A 152 9.09 9.11 -6.08
CA LEU A 152 9.10 8.37 -4.82
C LEU A 152 8.00 8.90 -3.90
N TYR A 153 7.45 7.98 -3.11
CA TYR A 153 6.53 8.31 -2.02
C TYR A 153 7.13 7.84 -0.70
N VAL A 154 6.96 8.63 0.34
CA VAL A 154 7.57 8.40 1.65
C VAL A 154 6.57 8.69 2.75
N THR A 155 6.50 7.82 3.76
CA THR A 155 5.87 8.15 5.04
C THR A 155 6.87 8.94 5.89
N ASP A 156 6.57 10.19 6.12
CA ASP A 156 7.34 11.07 7.00
C ASP A 156 6.78 10.93 8.42
N THR A 157 7.15 9.82 9.05
CA THR A 157 6.49 9.24 10.22
C THR A 157 6.41 10.19 11.40
N GLY A 158 7.50 10.87 11.72
CA GLY A 158 7.54 11.83 12.82
C GLY A 158 6.74 13.11 12.56
N ASN A 159 6.48 13.42 11.29
CA ASN A 159 5.65 14.57 10.88
C ASN A 159 4.18 14.19 10.65
N ASN A 160 3.81 12.91 10.68
CA ASN A 160 2.45 12.44 10.38
C ASN A 160 1.99 12.81 8.96
N THR A 161 2.89 12.78 7.97
CA THR A 161 2.60 13.19 6.60
C THR A 161 3.05 12.16 5.57
N LEU A 162 2.44 12.22 4.38
CA LEU A 162 2.93 11.55 3.18
C LEU A 162 3.65 12.56 2.29
N ARG A 163 4.86 12.23 1.88
CA ARG A 163 5.70 13.09 1.05
C ARG A 163 5.91 12.44 -0.31
N LYS A 164 5.93 13.27 -1.35
CA LYS A 164 6.24 12.89 -2.73
C LYS A 164 7.56 13.56 -3.13
N LEU A 165 8.47 12.77 -3.71
CA LEU A 165 9.71 13.27 -4.29
C LEU A 165 9.61 13.11 -5.82
N THR A 166 9.72 14.20 -6.55
CA THR A 166 9.65 14.22 -8.01
C THR A 166 11.02 14.56 -8.59
N PRO A 167 11.60 13.71 -9.45
CA PRO A 167 12.88 14.04 -10.08
C PRO A 167 12.70 15.15 -11.11
N GLN A 168 13.61 16.13 -11.09
CA GLN A 168 13.68 17.24 -12.05
C GLN A 168 15.14 17.49 -12.45
N GLY A 169 15.57 16.88 -13.52
CA GLY A 169 16.99 16.85 -13.89
C GLY A 169 17.82 16.14 -12.82
N THR A 170 18.78 16.84 -12.23
CA THR A 170 19.59 16.34 -11.11
C THR A 170 18.98 16.60 -9.74
N ASN A 171 17.87 17.35 -9.69
CA ASN A 171 17.22 17.76 -8.45
C ASN A 171 16.03 16.86 -8.11
N TRP A 172 15.64 16.89 -6.84
CA TRP A 172 14.46 16.22 -6.29
C TRP A 172 13.58 17.23 -5.59
N ILE A 173 12.37 17.41 -6.11
CA ILE A 173 11.37 18.31 -5.51
C ILE A 173 10.55 17.48 -4.52
N VAL A 174 10.55 17.88 -3.27
CA VAL A 174 9.79 17.26 -2.19
C VAL A 174 8.55 18.08 -1.91
N THR A 175 7.39 17.43 -1.92
CA THR A 175 6.09 18.05 -1.59
C THR A 175 5.30 17.16 -0.63
N THR A 176 4.57 17.79 0.28
CA THR A 176 3.59 17.11 1.14
C THR A 176 2.31 16.87 0.35
N ILE A 177 1.87 15.61 0.27
CA ILE A 177 0.68 15.20 -0.50
C ILE A 177 -0.52 14.89 0.37
N ALA A 178 -0.32 14.47 1.61
CA ALA A 178 -1.39 14.24 2.57
C ALA A 178 -0.89 14.32 4.01
N GLY A 179 -1.80 14.61 4.94
CA GLY A 179 -1.50 14.82 6.34
C GLY A 179 -1.12 16.28 6.65
N GLU A 180 -1.06 16.61 7.93
CA GLU A 180 -0.65 17.92 8.44
C GLU A 180 0.44 17.72 9.51
N ALA A 181 1.58 18.35 9.30
CA ALA A 181 2.71 18.21 10.20
C ALA A 181 2.40 18.73 11.60
N GLY A 182 2.81 17.95 12.61
CA GLY A 182 2.54 18.25 14.01
C GLY A 182 1.13 17.92 14.49
N SER A 183 0.22 17.52 13.58
CA SER A 183 -1.13 17.07 13.93
C SER A 183 -1.21 15.54 13.83
N PHE A 184 -1.69 14.90 14.89
CA PHE A 184 -1.93 13.45 14.90
C PHE A 184 -3.39 13.15 15.21
N ALA A 185 -4.03 12.40 14.34
CA ALA A 185 -5.41 11.93 14.47
C ALA A 185 -5.70 10.83 13.42
N SER A 186 -6.94 10.37 13.35
CA SER A 186 -7.41 9.34 12.41
C SER A 186 -8.49 9.89 11.45
N VAL A 187 -8.26 11.06 10.85
CA VAL A 187 -9.25 11.71 9.99
C VAL A 187 -9.03 11.33 8.52
N ASP A 188 -10.10 10.86 7.86
CA ASP A 188 -10.15 10.73 6.40
C ASP A 188 -10.31 12.12 5.76
N GLY A 189 -9.78 12.29 4.54
CA GLY A 189 -9.89 13.61 3.89
C GLY A 189 -8.99 13.76 2.68
N THR A 190 -9.01 14.93 2.09
CA THR A 190 -8.22 15.27 0.91
C THR A 190 -6.99 16.06 1.31
N ASN A 191 -5.80 15.62 0.86
CA ASN A 191 -4.52 16.30 1.11
C ASN A 191 -4.30 16.60 2.60
N SER A 192 -4.11 17.88 2.97
CA SER A 192 -3.88 18.30 4.35
C SER A 192 -5.11 18.24 5.26
N ALA A 193 -6.30 17.88 4.75
CA ALA A 193 -7.46 17.59 5.59
C ALA A 193 -7.38 16.20 6.23
N ALA A 194 -6.63 15.27 5.64
CA ALA A 194 -6.37 13.97 6.24
C ALA A 194 -5.44 14.09 7.46
N ARG A 195 -5.58 13.16 8.41
CA ARG A 195 -4.67 13.06 9.58
C ARG A 195 -4.21 11.63 9.75
N PHE A 196 -2.96 11.50 10.17
CA PHE A 196 -2.29 10.25 10.50
C PHE A 196 -1.69 10.32 11.90
N ALA A 197 -1.32 9.18 12.46
CA ALA A 197 -0.51 9.08 13.67
C ALA A 197 0.61 8.06 13.45
N GLY A 198 1.82 8.53 13.24
CA GLY A 198 2.98 7.69 13.01
C GLY A 198 2.80 6.74 11.80
N PRO A 199 2.46 7.24 10.59
CA PRO A 199 2.36 6.40 9.42
C PRO A 199 3.73 5.74 9.14
N ALA A 200 3.76 4.40 9.06
CA ALA A 200 5.00 3.63 8.98
C ALA A 200 5.18 2.96 7.61
N GLY A 201 4.62 1.77 7.40
CA GLY A 201 4.73 1.05 6.14
C GLY A 201 3.99 1.72 5.01
N LEU A 202 4.51 1.55 3.81
CA LEU A 202 3.97 2.13 2.58
C LEU A 202 4.11 1.13 1.43
N ALA A 203 3.02 0.92 0.69
CA ALA A 203 3.02 0.16 -0.55
C ALA A 203 2.19 0.87 -1.61
N MET A 204 2.38 0.49 -2.87
CA MET A 204 1.66 1.07 -4.00
C MET A 204 1.15 -0.03 -4.91
N ASP A 205 -0.11 0.09 -5.36
CA ASP A 205 -0.67 -0.79 -6.39
C ASP A 205 -0.36 -0.29 -7.81
N ALA A 206 -0.69 -1.11 -8.81
CA ALA A 206 -0.50 -0.77 -10.22
C ALA A 206 -1.34 0.45 -10.67
N GLY A 207 -2.40 0.79 -9.95
CA GLY A 207 -3.23 1.98 -10.19
C GLY A 207 -2.66 3.27 -9.57
N GLY A 208 -1.52 3.17 -8.85
CA GLY A 208 -0.89 4.31 -8.18
C GLY A 208 -1.53 4.67 -6.85
N ASN A 209 -2.43 3.85 -6.31
CA ASN A 209 -2.93 4.04 -4.97
C ASN A 209 -1.85 3.67 -3.96
N LEU A 210 -1.73 4.48 -2.92
CA LEU A 210 -0.84 4.21 -1.80
C LEU A 210 -1.62 3.55 -0.66
N TYR A 211 -1.04 2.53 -0.08
CA TYR A 211 -1.53 1.86 1.12
C TYR A 211 -0.59 2.15 2.26
N ILE A 212 -1.14 2.55 3.40
CA ILE A 212 -0.38 3.09 4.53
C ILE A 212 -0.77 2.35 5.81
N SER A 213 0.20 1.81 6.52
CA SER A 213 0.00 1.41 7.90
C SER A 213 0.06 2.65 8.79
N ASP A 214 -1.09 3.14 9.23
CA ASP A 214 -1.24 4.26 10.14
C ASP A 214 -1.11 3.74 11.59
N ARG A 215 0.15 3.44 11.96
CA ARG A 215 0.53 2.60 13.08
C ARG A 215 -0.01 3.08 14.41
N GLY A 216 0.10 4.38 14.68
CA GLY A 216 -0.35 4.97 15.95
C GLY A 216 -1.87 4.99 16.10
N ASN A 217 -2.60 4.91 14.99
CA ASN A 217 -4.06 4.80 14.98
C ASN A 217 -4.55 3.35 14.89
N ALA A 218 -3.67 2.36 14.72
CA ALA A 218 -4.00 0.97 14.45
C ALA A 218 -4.90 0.80 13.21
N LEU A 219 -4.60 1.53 12.13
CA LEU A 219 -5.40 1.55 10.91
C LEU A 219 -4.61 1.15 9.68
N LEU A 220 -5.34 0.62 8.70
CA LEU A 220 -4.90 0.51 7.32
C LEU A 220 -5.61 1.59 6.50
N ARG A 221 -4.82 2.48 5.89
CA ARG A 221 -5.32 3.62 5.11
C ARG A 221 -4.97 3.46 3.64
N LYS A 222 -5.82 4.03 2.78
CA LYS A 222 -5.58 4.12 1.33
C LYS A 222 -5.58 5.59 0.92
N ALA A 223 -4.55 6.02 0.20
CA ALA A 223 -4.52 7.32 -0.46
C ALA A 223 -4.63 7.12 -1.98
N THR A 224 -5.67 7.68 -2.58
CA THR A 224 -5.98 7.56 -4.01
C THR A 224 -5.71 8.89 -4.70
N PRO A 225 -4.90 8.91 -5.78
CA PRO A 225 -4.69 10.13 -6.56
C PRO A 225 -5.94 10.49 -7.37
N VAL A 226 -6.40 11.74 -7.26
CA VAL A 226 -7.54 12.29 -8.02
C VAL A 226 -7.13 13.64 -8.60
N GLY A 227 -6.72 13.66 -9.85
CA GLY A 227 -6.10 14.83 -10.46
C GLY A 227 -4.80 15.20 -9.75
N THR A 228 -4.73 16.41 -9.18
CA THR A 228 -3.59 16.88 -8.37
C THR A 228 -3.72 16.57 -6.88
N ASN A 229 -4.88 16.07 -6.46
CA ASN A 229 -5.20 15.81 -5.05
C ASN A 229 -5.00 14.33 -4.68
N TRP A 230 -4.92 14.09 -3.37
CA TRP A 230 -4.85 12.77 -2.76
C TRP A 230 -6.00 12.60 -1.77
N VAL A 231 -6.88 11.64 -2.03
CA VAL A 231 -8.01 11.33 -1.15
C VAL A 231 -7.62 10.16 -0.25
N VAL A 232 -7.58 10.41 1.04
CA VAL A 232 -7.23 9.40 2.06
C VAL A 232 -8.49 8.85 2.69
N THR A 233 -8.59 7.52 2.74
CA THR A 233 -9.70 6.79 3.35
C THR A 233 -9.18 5.67 4.24
N THR A 234 -9.91 5.38 5.32
CA THR A 234 -9.68 4.20 6.16
C THR A 234 -10.29 2.98 5.48
N ILE A 235 -9.50 1.93 5.27
CA ILE A 235 -9.95 0.68 4.64
C ILE A 235 -9.94 -0.52 5.59
N GLY A 236 -9.32 -0.39 6.75
CA GLY A 236 -9.34 -1.41 7.81
C GLY A 236 -8.90 -0.86 9.15
N GLY A 237 -9.41 -1.46 10.21
CA GLY A 237 -9.15 -1.04 11.58
C GLY A 237 -10.18 -0.06 12.13
N ALA A 238 -10.29 0.00 13.46
CA ALA A 238 -11.12 0.96 14.19
C ALA A 238 -10.22 1.93 14.96
N PRO A 239 -10.38 3.26 14.79
CA PRO A 239 -9.49 4.24 15.39
C PRO A 239 -9.36 4.09 16.91
N GLY A 240 -8.13 3.95 17.40
CA GLY A 240 -7.85 3.83 18.83
C GLY A 240 -8.27 2.50 19.47
N ILE A 241 -8.76 1.54 18.69
CA ILE A 241 -9.11 0.19 19.17
C ILE A 241 -8.05 -0.78 18.67
N TYR A 242 -7.24 -1.28 19.60
CA TYR A 242 -6.17 -2.22 19.32
C TYR A 242 -6.66 -3.66 19.46
N GLY A 243 -6.23 -4.54 18.57
CA GLY A 243 -6.58 -5.95 18.63
C GLY A 243 -6.05 -6.74 17.44
N ASN A 244 -6.43 -8.02 17.37
CA ASN A 244 -6.02 -8.94 16.31
C ASN A 244 -7.21 -9.64 15.63
N ALA A 245 -8.41 -9.09 15.76
CA ALA A 245 -9.60 -9.66 15.16
C ALA A 245 -9.57 -9.52 13.63
N ASP A 246 -9.90 -10.60 12.94
CA ASP A 246 -10.19 -10.55 11.51
C ASP A 246 -11.58 -9.97 11.26
N GLY A 247 -11.76 -9.29 10.14
CA GLY A 247 -13.03 -8.67 9.82
C GLY A 247 -12.99 -7.85 8.54
N VAL A 248 -14.12 -7.26 8.18
CA VAL A 248 -14.26 -6.38 7.01
C VAL A 248 -14.27 -4.93 7.47
N GLY A 249 -13.42 -4.12 6.86
CA GLY A 249 -13.33 -2.69 7.15
C GLY A 249 -13.00 -2.42 8.62
N THR A 250 -13.82 -1.64 9.31
CA THR A 250 -13.64 -1.27 10.72
C THR A 250 -13.88 -2.40 11.71
N ASN A 251 -14.40 -3.56 11.28
CA ASN A 251 -14.52 -4.74 12.12
C ASN A 251 -13.19 -5.52 12.24
N ALA A 252 -12.24 -5.31 11.33
CA ALA A 252 -10.88 -5.78 11.53
C ALA A 252 -10.21 -4.93 12.62
N LEU A 253 -9.38 -5.55 13.46
CA LEU A 253 -8.60 -4.82 14.46
C LEU A 253 -7.11 -5.13 14.26
N PHE A 254 -6.28 -4.12 14.43
CA PHE A 254 -4.83 -4.23 14.33
C PHE A 254 -4.19 -3.82 15.66
N TYR A 255 -3.03 -4.40 15.95
CA TYR A 255 -2.33 -4.09 17.19
C TYR A 255 -1.17 -3.10 16.96
N GLY A 256 -0.46 -3.26 15.86
CA GLY A 256 0.66 -2.39 15.51
C GLY A 256 1.05 -2.62 14.06
N PRO A 257 0.19 -2.21 13.10
CA PRO A 257 0.47 -2.39 11.68
C PRO A 257 1.77 -1.65 11.33
N ASN A 258 2.70 -2.34 10.69
CA ASN A 258 4.02 -1.79 10.44
C ASN A 258 4.36 -1.85 8.94
N SER A 259 5.00 -2.91 8.49
CA SER A 259 5.32 -3.10 7.08
C SER A 259 4.11 -3.61 6.30
N LEU A 260 4.01 -3.24 5.02
CA LEU A 260 2.99 -3.79 4.12
C LEU A 260 3.49 -3.89 2.69
N VAL A 261 2.89 -4.78 1.93
CA VAL A 261 3.13 -4.96 0.51
C VAL A 261 1.80 -5.27 -0.19
N VAL A 262 1.67 -4.83 -1.43
CA VAL A 262 0.54 -5.17 -2.31
C VAL A 262 1.04 -6.05 -3.43
N ASP A 263 0.40 -7.19 -3.66
CA ASP A 263 0.74 -8.08 -4.77
C ASP A 263 0.03 -7.69 -6.07
N GLY A 264 0.38 -8.38 -7.16
CA GLY A 264 -0.19 -8.14 -8.49
C GLY A 264 -1.71 -8.44 -8.59
N ALA A 265 -2.30 -9.13 -7.62
CA ALA A 265 -3.73 -9.37 -7.52
C ALA A 265 -4.46 -8.33 -6.64
N GLY A 266 -3.74 -7.35 -6.10
CA GLY A 266 -4.28 -6.34 -5.21
C GLY A 266 -4.49 -6.80 -3.76
N ARG A 267 -3.93 -7.96 -3.38
CA ARG A 267 -3.96 -8.42 -1.98
C ARG A 267 -2.88 -7.68 -1.20
N ILE A 268 -3.23 -7.28 0.01
CA ILE A 268 -2.36 -6.57 0.93
C ILE A 268 -1.84 -7.56 1.97
N PHE A 269 -0.54 -7.67 2.11
CA PHE A 269 0.07 -8.38 3.22
C PHE A 269 0.71 -7.37 4.16
N MET A 270 0.43 -7.50 5.44
CA MET A 270 0.83 -6.54 6.46
C MET A 270 1.41 -7.25 7.69
N GLY A 271 2.55 -6.79 8.15
CA GLY A 271 3.08 -7.16 9.46
C GLY A 271 2.28 -6.43 10.54
N ASP A 272 1.66 -7.17 11.44
CA ASP A 272 0.89 -6.63 12.55
C ASP A 272 1.37 -7.28 13.85
N ASN A 273 2.21 -6.55 14.59
CA ASN A 273 2.90 -7.04 15.78
C ASN A 273 3.63 -8.40 15.50
N ASN A 274 3.13 -9.50 16.01
CA ASN A 274 3.72 -10.84 15.86
C ASN A 274 3.02 -11.70 14.81
N SER A 275 2.22 -11.12 13.93
CA SER A 275 1.46 -11.82 12.90
C SER A 275 1.64 -11.16 11.52
N ILE A 276 1.43 -11.96 10.49
CA ILE A 276 1.26 -11.48 9.13
C ILE A 276 -0.23 -11.57 8.80
N ARG A 277 -0.82 -10.42 8.46
CA ARG A 277 -2.23 -10.32 8.10
C ARG A 277 -2.36 -10.17 6.59
N MET A 278 -3.36 -10.80 6.00
CA MET A 278 -3.71 -10.63 4.60
C MET A 278 -5.06 -9.93 4.51
N GLY A 279 -5.10 -8.86 3.72
CA GLY A 279 -6.33 -8.17 3.32
C GLY A 279 -6.54 -8.29 1.83
N GLU A 280 -7.76 -8.53 1.42
CA GLU A 280 -8.18 -8.44 0.03
C GLU A 280 -9.40 -7.55 -0.09
N LEU A 281 -9.56 -6.91 -1.24
CA LEU A 281 -10.78 -6.17 -1.52
C LEU A 281 -11.94 -7.17 -1.47
N VAL A 282 -12.74 -7.08 -0.43
CA VAL A 282 -14.08 -7.62 -0.50
C VAL A 282 -14.82 -6.74 -1.52
N VAL A 283 -14.75 -7.14 -2.79
CA VAL A 283 -15.74 -6.65 -3.74
C VAL A 283 -17.05 -7.17 -3.14
N PRO A 284 -17.97 -6.30 -2.66
CA PRO A 284 -19.29 -6.79 -2.32
C PRO A 284 -19.69 -7.62 -3.53
N ALA A 285 -20.07 -8.88 -3.33
CA ALA A 285 -20.71 -9.62 -4.40
C ALA A 285 -21.69 -8.61 -4.95
N VAL A 286 -21.51 -8.23 -6.23
CA VAL A 286 -22.44 -7.29 -6.86
C VAL A 286 -23.75 -8.00 -6.68
N LEU A 287 -24.46 -7.65 -5.61
CA LEU A 287 -25.84 -8.11 -5.46
C LEU A 287 -26.46 -7.55 -6.72
N GLY A 288 -26.68 -8.44 -7.68
CA GLY A 288 -27.33 -8.09 -8.91
C GLY A 288 -28.55 -7.25 -8.56
N PRO A 289 -28.99 -6.38 -9.40
CA PRO A 289 -30.07 -5.48 -9.07
C PRO A 289 -31.22 -6.28 -8.48
N LYS A 290 -31.69 -5.85 -7.31
CA LYS A 290 -32.79 -6.53 -6.65
C LYS A 290 -34.04 -6.41 -7.51
N LEU A 291 -34.56 -7.53 -7.98
CA LEU A 291 -35.87 -7.62 -8.62
C LEU A 291 -36.93 -7.63 -7.52
N SER A 292 -37.77 -6.62 -7.49
CA SER A 292 -38.93 -6.54 -6.62
C SER A 292 -40.18 -6.95 -7.39
N ILE A 293 -41.06 -7.72 -6.76
CA ILE A 293 -42.32 -8.20 -7.34
C ILE A 293 -43.46 -7.80 -6.41
N ALA A 294 -44.42 -7.09 -6.93
CA ALA A 294 -45.69 -6.77 -6.26
C ALA A 294 -46.87 -7.35 -7.07
N LEU A 295 -47.87 -7.88 -6.39
CA LEU A 295 -49.07 -8.36 -7.06
C LEU A 295 -50.14 -7.28 -7.10
N LEU A 296 -50.71 -7.08 -8.28
CA LEU A 296 -51.84 -6.15 -8.51
C LEU A 296 -52.93 -6.91 -9.28
N GLY A 297 -53.90 -7.48 -8.54
CA GLY A 297 -54.89 -8.39 -9.12
C GLY A 297 -54.26 -9.64 -9.71
N ASP A 298 -54.52 -9.90 -10.98
CA ASP A 298 -53.98 -11.00 -11.79
C ASP A 298 -52.63 -10.65 -12.49
N GLN A 299 -52.03 -9.57 -12.09
CA GLN A 299 -50.79 -9.09 -12.68
C GLN A 299 -49.66 -9.02 -11.66
N ALA A 300 -48.45 -9.36 -12.08
CA ALA A 300 -47.22 -9.07 -11.36
C ALA A 300 -46.61 -7.76 -11.86
N VAL A 301 -46.37 -6.81 -10.95
CA VAL A 301 -45.60 -5.61 -11.21
C VAL A 301 -44.17 -5.88 -10.77
N LEU A 302 -43.27 -5.94 -11.72
CA LEU A 302 -41.86 -6.18 -11.49
C LEU A 302 -41.11 -4.85 -11.55
N SER A 303 -40.18 -4.61 -10.62
CA SER A 303 -39.38 -3.40 -10.65
C SER A 303 -37.94 -3.67 -10.24
N TRP A 304 -36.99 -2.93 -10.84
CA TRP A 304 -35.56 -3.00 -10.52
C TRP A 304 -34.91 -1.63 -10.73
N PRO A 305 -33.74 -1.38 -10.08
CA PRO A 305 -33.09 -0.07 -10.15
C PRO A 305 -32.67 0.35 -11.56
N SER A 306 -32.81 1.64 -11.89
CA SER A 306 -32.46 2.19 -13.20
C SER A 306 -30.99 2.10 -13.58
N TRP A 307 -30.09 1.98 -12.59
CA TRP A 307 -28.66 1.74 -12.83
C TRP A 307 -28.35 0.37 -13.41
N ALA A 308 -29.31 -0.57 -13.37
CA ALA A 308 -29.20 -1.90 -13.93
C ALA A 308 -29.66 -1.97 -15.40
N SER A 309 -29.28 -0.99 -16.20
CA SER A 309 -29.66 -0.89 -17.61
C SER A 309 -29.05 -1.99 -18.50
N ASP A 310 -27.96 -2.64 -18.02
CA ASP A 310 -27.30 -3.78 -18.64
C ASP A 310 -27.92 -5.14 -18.26
N TYR A 311 -29.05 -5.13 -17.55
CA TYR A 311 -29.81 -6.33 -17.21
C TYR A 311 -31.12 -6.43 -17.99
N SER A 312 -31.42 -7.63 -18.48
CA SER A 312 -32.74 -7.97 -19.05
C SER A 312 -33.58 -8.73 -18.04
N LEU A 313 -34.87 -8.43 -18.02
CA LEU A 313 -35.86 -9.22 -17.28
C LEU A 313 -36.22 -10.46 -18.09
N GLU A 314 -36.09 -11.62 -17.48
CA GLU A 314 -36.45 -12.91 -18.08
C GLU A 314 -37.52 -13.64 -17.28
N THR A 315 -38.32 -14.43 -17.93
CA THR A 315 -39.36 -15.27 -17.33
C THR A 315 -39.32 -16.72 -17.83
N THR A 316 -39.78 -17.64 -17.00
CA THR A 316 -40.05 -19.06 -17.35
C THR A 316 -41.21 -19.61 -16.54
N ASN A 317 -41.88 -20.65 -17.08
CA ASN A 317 -43.00 -21.32 -16.41
C ASN A 317 -42.57 -22.58 -15.63
N ALA A 318 -41.28 -22.96 -15.67
CA ALA A 318 -40.80 -24.20 -15.05
C ALA A 318 -39.39 -24.03 -14.46
N LEU A 319 -39.17 -24.61 -13.28
CA LEU A 319 -37.87 -24.79 -12.60
C LEU A 319 -37.79 -26.23 -12.06
N PRO A 320 -36.57 -26.84 -11.94
CA PRO A 320 -35.34 -26.63 -12.68
C PRO A 320 -35.28 -27.53 -13.93
N GLY A 321 -34.65 -27.06 -15.02
CA GLY A 321 -34.35 -27.88 -16.23
C GLY A 321 -35.45 -27.95 -17.29
N GLY A 322 -36.50 -27.11 -17.14
CA GLY A 322 -37.65 -27.08 -18.06
C GLY A 322 -37.45 -26.18 -19.27
N LEU A 323 -38.36 -25.26 -19.54
CA LEU A 323 -38.35 -24.39 -20.69
C LEU A 323 -37.26 -23.30 -20.59
N PRO A 324 -36.74 -22.80 -21.74
CA PRO A 324 -35.78 -21.73 -21.76
C PRO A 324 -36.36 -20.45 -21.13
N TRP A 325 -35.47 -19.64 -20.54
CA TRP A 325 -35.83 -18.30 -20.08
C TRP A 325 -36.08 -17.39 -21.28
N VAL A 326 -37.18 -16.64 -21.23
CA VAL A 326 -37.61 -15.74 -22.31
C VAL A 326 -37.47 -14.29 -21.83
N VAL A 327 -36.81 -13.45 -22.62
CA VAL A 327 -36.68 -12.02 -22.32
C VAL A 327 -38.04 -11.32 -22.43
N LEU A 328 -38.40 -10.60 -21.39
CA LEU A 328 -39.57 -9.71 -21.36
C LEU A 328 -39.15 -8.30 -21.77
N SER A 329 -39.50 -7.90 -23.00
CA SER A 329 -39.28 -6.53 -23.48
C SER A 329 -40.35 -5.55 -22.98
N GLY A 330 -40.09 -4.24 -23.12
CA GLY A 330 -41.08 -3.18 -22.89
C GLY A 330 -41.18 -2.75 -21.39
N ALA A 331 -40.06 -2.77 -20.68
CA ALA A 331 -39.96 -2.10 -19.39
C ALA A 331 -39.99 -0.56 -19.55
N THR A 332 -40.65 0.13 -18.64
CA THR A 332 -40.71 1.58 -18.61
C THR A 332 -39.92 2.13 -17.42
N LEU A 333 -39.13 3.18 -17.65
CA LEU A 333 -38.42 3.89 -16.58
C LEU A 333 -39.36 4.91 -15.92
N SER A 334 -39.48 4.82 -14.60
CA SER A 334 -40.20 5.79 -13.79
C SER A 334 -39.43 6.08 -12.50
N GLY A 335 -39.03 7.32 -12.30
CA GLY A 335 -38.15 7.70 -11.20
C GLY A 335 -36.80 6.98 -11.28
N THR A 336 -36.41 6.32 -10.20
CA THR A 336 -35.13 5.59 -10.07
C THR A 336 -35.22 4.08 -10.41
N ASN A 337 -36.35 3.62 -10.97
CA ASN A 337 -36.56 2.19 -11.25
C ASN A 337 -37.15 1.97 -12.66
N TYR A 338 -36.81 0.82 -13.25
CA TYR A 338 -37.54 0.21 -14.34
C TYR A 338 -38.73 -0.56 -13.81
N TYR A 339 -39.86 -0.54 -14.54
CA TYR A 339 -41.07 -1.26 -14.24
C TYR A 339 -41.53 -2.09 -15.42
N ARG A 340 -42.03 -3.28 -15.13
CA ARG A 340 -42.70 -4.15 -16.11
C ARG A 340 -43.89 -4.81 -15.44
N THR A 341 -45.06 -4.73 -16.08
CA THR A 341 -46.24 -5.49 -15.69
C THR A 341 -46.33 -6.76 -16.54
N SER A 342 -46.56 -7.89 -15.91
CA SER A 342 -46.74 -9.18 -16.57
C SER A 342 -48.03 -9.87 -16.03
N ALA A 343 -48.88 -10.37 -16.92
CA ALA A 343 -50.02 -11.18 -16.51
C ALA A 343 -49.51 -12.49 -15.87
N ILE A 344 -50.16 -12.90 -14.78
CA ILE A 344 -49.90 -14.17 -14.13
C ILE A 344 -50.87 -15.20 -14.77
N SER A 345 -50.37 -16.01 -15.70
CA SER A 345 -51.13 -17.05 -16.35
C SER A 345 -50.51 -18.41 -16.06
N GLY A 346 -51.28 -19.34 -15.52
CA GLY A 346 -50.87 -20.69 -15.23
C GLY A 346 -50.48 -20.95 -13.77
N ALA A 347 -49.96 -22.15 -13.47
CA ALA A 347 -49.71 -22.63 -12.11
C ALA A 347 -48.49 -21.95 -11.45
N ALA A 348 -47.51 -21.43 -12.21
CA ALA A 348 -46.35 -20.73 -11.71
C ALA A 348 -45.70 -19.87 -12.81
N SER A 349 -45.13 -18.74 -12.42
CA SER A 349 -44.27 -17.92 -13.25
C SER A 349 -43.06 -17.51 -12.42
N PHE A 350 -41.87 -17.64 -13.01
CA PHE A 350 -40.59 -17.29 -12.37
C PHE A 350 -39.93 -16.15 -13.15
N PHE A 351 -39.28 -15.24 -12.43
CA PHE A 351 -38.65 -14.07 -13.01
C PHE A 351 -37.22 -13.93 -12.49
N ARG A 352 -36.32 -13.49 -13.34
CA ARG A 352 -34.96 -13.12 -12.95
C ARG A 352 -34.44 -11.91 -13.74
N LEU A 353 -33.45 -11.25 -13.22
CA LEU A 353 -32.60 -10.31 -13.98
C LEU A 353 -31.35 -11.05 -14.44
N HIS A 354 -31.08 -10.96 -15.72
CA HIS A 354 -29.90 -11.54 -16.34
C HIS A 354 -29.07 -10.43 -16.96
N ARG A 355 -27.77 -10.38 -16.65
CA ARG A 355 -26.84 -9.41 -17.21
C ARG A 355 -26.57 -9.78 -18.66
N GLN A 356 -26.67 -8.79 -19.56
CA GLN A 356 -26.39 -8.96 -21.00
C GLN A 356 -24.91 -9.02 -21.31
#